data_e57d6f96eed40cf37a125760fb974a35
#
_entry.id   e57d6f96eed40cf37a125760fb974a35
#
_cell.length_a   1.000
_cell.length_b   1.000
_cell.length_c   1.000
_cell.angle_alpha   90.00
_cell.angle_beta   90.00
_cell.angle_gamma   90.00
#
_symmetry.space_group_name_H-M   'P 1'
#
loop_
_entity.id
_entity.type
_entity.pdbx_description
1 polymer ?
#
loop_
_entity_poly.entity_id
_entity_poly.type
_entity_poly.pdbx_seq_one_letter_code
_entity_poly.pdbx_strand_id
1 'polypeptide(L)'
;GHSWGGTTALQLAGARSLQATLWQACKNTNNPERNLSWVLQCTFLPAATDASLADSRIVRVVAVSPPQALVFAAGLVDLQKPVLLISGSSDIVVPVQPEALDPFHLYPLDRSQLVLVEGGTHFNLPAPANTDGGPLRALLLHWAQGKSLKADAAVADPAGRALLLVPRKGPVPANR
;
A
#
# COMPACT_ATOMS: atom_id res chain seq x y z
N GLY A 1 -6.21 6.82 -1.83
CA GLY A 1 -6.55 6.92 -0.39
C GLY A 1 -5.32 6.82 0.48
N HIS A 2 -5.42 7.30 1.72
CA HIS A 2 -4.39 7.21 2.75
C HIS A 2 -4.88 6.33 3.91
N SER A 3 -3.97 5.58 4.54
CA SER A 3 -4.28 4.70 5.66
C SER A 3 -5.44 3.75 5.31
N TRP A 4 -6.50 3.66 6.13
CA TRP A 4 -7.71 2.89 5.81
C TRP A 4 -8.37 3.27 4.49
N GLY A 5 -8.28 4.53 4.06
CA GLY A 5 -8.72 4.94 2.73
C GLY A 5 -7.88 4.32 1.62
N GLY A 6 -6.60 4.04 1.87
CA GLY A 6 -5.74 3.26 0.99
C GLY A 6 -6.17 1.80 0.91
N THR A 7 -6.50 1.19 2.06
CA THR A 7 -7.06 -0.17 2.13
C THR A 7 -8.37 -0.28 1.34
N THR A 8 -9.29 0.68 1.54
CA THR A 8 -10.54 0.76 0.76
C THR A 8 -10.26 0.88 -0.75
N ALA A 9 -9.29 1.71 -1.15
CA ALA A 9 -8.93 1.87 -2.55
C ALA A 9 -8.41 0.55 -3.16
N LEU A 10 -7.64 -0.24 -2.40
CA LEU A 10 -7.18 -1.56 -2.83
C LEU A 10 -8.34 -2.55 -2.98
N GLN A 11 -9.32 -2.55 -2.06
CA GLN A 11 -10.53 -3.37 -2.20
C GLN A 11 -11.31 -3.04 -3.48
N LEU A 12 -11.51 -1.75 -3.75
CA LEU A 12 -12.17 -1.31 -4.98
C LEU A 12 -11.36 -1.64 -6.25
N ALA A 13 -10.05 -1.81 -6.13
CA ALA A 13 -9.17 -2.27 -7.22
C ALA A 13 -9.18 -3.80 -7.40
N GLY A 14 -9.81 -4.53 -6.51
CA GLY A 14 -9.96 -6.00 -6.59
C GLY A 14 -9.30 -6.81 -5.49
N ALA A 15 -8.51 -6.20 -4.59
CA ALA A 15 -7.96 -6.93 -3.44
C ALA A 15 -9.09 -7.51 -2.59
N ARG A 16 -8.97 -8.78 -2.22
CA ARG A 16 -9.97 -9.45 -1.38
C ARG A 16 -9.48 -9.63 0.04
N SER A 17 -10.33 -9.32 1.01
CA SER A 17 -10.08 -9.70 2.40
C SER A 17 -10.17 -11.22 2.53
N LEU A 18 -9.23 -11.82 3.25
CA LEU A 18 -9.26 -13.23 3.59
C LEU A 18 -9.67 -13.38 5.05
N GLN A 19 -10.98 -13.46 5.30
CA GLN A 19 -11.55 -13.41 6.65
C GLN A 19 -10.99 -14.49 7.57
N ALA A 20 -10.85 -15.71 7.10
CA ALA A 20 -10.32 -16.80 7.90
C ALA A 20 -8.84 -16.56 8.29
N THR A 21 -8.03 -16.05 7.37
CA THR A 21 -6.61 -15.73 7.62
C THR A 21 -6.50 -14.59 8.64
N LEU A 22 -7.28 -13.53 8.45
CA LEU A 22 -7.33 -12.40 9.38
C LEU A 22 -7.76 -12.84 10.78
N TRP A 23 -8.78 -13.69 10.87
CA TRP A 23 -9.26 -14.25 12.13
C TRP A 23 -8.16 -15.02 12.87
N GLN A 24 -7.43 -15.89 12.18
CA GLN A 24 -6.35 -16.67 12.77
C GLN A 24 -5.19 -15.77 13.25
N ALA A 25 -4.81 -14.79 12.43
CA ALA A 25 -3.77 -13.83 12.80
C ALA A 25 -4.17 -13.05 14.07
N CYS A 26 -5.41 -12.55 14.13
CA CYS A 26 -5.88 -11.74 15.25
C CYS A 26 -6.00 -12.51 16.58
N LYS A 27 -6.24 -13.81 16.53
CA LYS A 27 -6.24 -14.68 17.73
C LYS A 27 -4.86 -14.88 18.33
N ASN A 28 -3.81 -14.77 17.53
CA ASN A 28 -2.44 -14.96 18.01
C ASN A 28 -1.93 -13.70 18.74
N THR A 29 -2.37 -13.53 19.97
CA THR A 29 -2.01 -12.37 20.80
C THR A 29 -0.55 -12.35 21.24
N ASN A 30 0.14 -13.50 21.15
CA ASN A 30 1.54 -13.67 21.56
C ASN A 30 2.54 -13.52 20.40
N ASN A 31 2.11 -13.14 19.21
CA ASN A 31 3.02 -12.92 18.09
C ASN A 31 3.95 -11.73 18.39
N PRO A 32 5.28 -11.93 18.41
CA PRO A 32 6.26 -10.87 18.72
C PRO A 32 6.30 -9.77 17.65
N GLU A 33 5.80 -10.05 16.43
CA GLU A 33 5.75 -9.09 15.33
C GLU A 33 4.52 -8.16 15.38
N ARG A 34 3.68 -8.30 16.41
CA ARG A 34 2.51 -7.41 16.57
C ARG A 34 2.96 -5.97 16.70
N ASN A 35 2.46 -5.16 15.81
CA ASN A 35 2.66 -3.72 15.76
C ASN A 35 1.30 -2.99 15.75
N LEU A 36 1.31 -1.68 15.68
CA LEU A 36 0.07 -0.89 15.68
C LEU A 36 -0.80 -1.21 14.45
N SER A 37 -0.19 -1.37 13.27
CA SER A 37 -0.93 -1.75 12.06
C SER A 37 -1.65 -3.08 12.22
N TRP A 38 -0.99 -4.07 12.83
CA TRP A 38 -1.62 -5.35 13.15
C TRP A 38 -2.89 -5.17 13.99
N VAL A 39 -2.78 -4.40 15.10
CA VAL A 39 -3.93 -4.15 15.98
C VAL A 39 -5.06 -3.45 15.22
N LEU A 40 -4.73 -2.44 14.41
CA LEU A 40 -5.70 -1.73 13.57
C LEU A 40 -6.40 -2.67 12.61
N GLN A 41 -5.66 -3.56 11.92
CA GLN A 41 -6.26 -4.51 10.99
C GLN A 41 -7.20 -5.51 11.69
N CYS A 42 -6.89 -5.91 12.92
CA CYS A 42 -7.79 -6.77 13.69
C CYS A 42 -9.12 -6.08 14.07
N THR A 43 -9.18 -4.76 14.13
CA THR A 43 -10.45 -4.03 14.32
C THR A 43 -11.35 -4.11 13.08
N PHE A 44 -10.79 -4.41 11.92
CA PHE A 44 -11.53 -4.58 10.67
C PHE A 44 -12.24 -5.93 10.59
N LEU A 45 -11.88 -6.92 11.41
CA LEU A 45 -12.39 -8.29 11.35
C LEU A 45 -13.93 -8.40 11.24
N PRO A 46 -14.73 -7.60 11.98
CA PRO A 46 -16.20 -7.66 11.86
C PRO A 46 -16.74 -7.26 10.49
N ALA A 47 -15.99 -6.43 9.75
CA ALA A 47 -16.36 -5.94 8.41
C ALA A 47 -15.66 -6.71 7.28
N ALA A 48 -14.78 -7.67 7.60
CA ALA A 48 -14.06 -8.44 6.59
C ALA A 48 -15.04 -9.34 5.83
N THR A 49 -14.86 -9.40 4.52
CA THR A 49 -15.63 -10.27 3.63
C THR A 49 -14.73 -10.84 2.55
N ASP A 50 -14.92 -12.12 2.24
CA ASP A 50 -14.22 -12.79 1.14
C ASP A 50 -14.83 -12.43 -0.24
N ALA A 51 -15.95 -11.71 -0.26
CA ALA A 51 -16.55 -11.24 -1.49
C ALA A 51 -15.65 -10.18 -2.17
N SER A 52 -15.62 -10.20 -3.50
CA SER A 52 -14.97 -9.14 -4.26
C SER A 52 -15.77 -7.85 -4.16
N LEU A 53 -15.09 -6.76 -3.78
CA LEU A 53 -15.64 -5.41 -3.77
C LEU A 53 -15.11 -4.58 -4.96
N ALA A 54 -14.55 -5.24 -5.98
CA ALA A 54 -14.03 -4.57 -7.16
C ALA A 54 -15.10 -3.72 -7.85
N ASP A 55 -14.75 -2.47 -8.16
CA ASP A 55 -15.62 -1.54 -8.90
C ASP A 55 -15.04 -1.32 -10.29
N SER A 56 -15.82 -1.65 -11.33
CA SER A 56 -15.41 -1.53 -12.73
C SER A 56 -15.11 -0.09 -13.17
N ARG A 57 -15.66 0.91 -12.50
CA ARG A 57 -15.42 2.34 -12.74
C ARG A 57 -14.02 2.79 -12.32
N ILE A 58 -13.37 2.03 -11.41
CA ILE A 58 -12.00 2.32 -11.00
C ILE A 58 -11.05 1.89 -12.12
N VAL A 59 -10.22 2.81 -12.58
CA VAL A 59 -9.24 2.57 -13.65
C VAL A 59 -7.82 2.40 -13.11
N ARG A 60 -7.49 3.03 -11.99
CA ARG A 60 -6.20 2.94 -11.29
C ARG A 60 -6.31 3.43 -9.86
N VAL A 61 -5.38 3.06 -9.02
CA VAL A 61 -5.41 3.36 -7.58
C VAL A 61 -4.09 3.97 -7.12
N VAL A 62 -4.21 4.86 -6.15
CA VAL A 62 -3.10 5.27 -5.27
C VAL A 62 -3.46 4.87 -3.85
N ALA A 63 -2.61 4.07 -3.23
CA ALA A 63 -2.71 3.69 -1.84
C ALA A 63 -1.47 4.20 -1.08
N VAL A 64 -1.69 5.09 -0.10
CA VAL A 64 -0.64 5.70 0.70
C VAL A 64 -0.70 5.10 2.10
N SER A 65 0.37 4.44 2.52
CA SER A 65 0.50 3.74 3.81
C SER A 65 -0.77 2.95 4.20
N PRO A 66 -1.28 2.05 3.36
CA PRO A 66 -2.45 1.25 3.70
C PRO A 66 -2.09 0.16 4.70
N PRO A 67 -2.80 -0.03 5.81
CA PRO A 67 -2.75 -1.26 6.58
C PRO A 67 -3.39 -2.38 5.75
N GLN A 68 -2.60 -3.40 5.34
CA GLN A 68 -3.04 -4.33 4.31
C GLN A 68 -2.57 -5.79 4.48
N ALA A 69 -1.45 -5.99 5.15
CA ALA A 69 -0.80 -7.30 5.17
C ALA A 69 -1.68 -8.41 5.73
N LEU A 70 -2.44 -8.16 6.79
CA LEU A 70 -3.35 -9.12 7.38
C LEU A 70 -4.72 -9.14 6.71
N VAL A 71 -5.27 -7.95 6.41
CA VAL A 71 -6.60 -7.81 5.83
C VAL A 71 -6.69 -8.54 4.50
N PHE A 72 -5.69 -8.40 3.65
CA PHE A 72 -5.70 -9.01 2.33
C PHE A 72 -4.85 -10.27 2.25
N ALA A 73 -3.68 -10.30 2.92
CA ALA A 73 -2.75 -11.42 2.80
C ALA A 73 -2.57 -11.84 1.32
N ALA A 74 -2.76 -13.11 0.99
CA ALA A 74 -2.69 -13.59 -0.38
C ALA A 74 -3.78 -13.01 -1.31
N GLY A 75 -4.86 -12.42 -0.79
CA GLY A 75 -5.91 -11.80 -1.60
C GLY A 75 -5.49 -10.55 -2.38
N LEU A 76 -4.25 -10.06 -2.16
CA LEU A 76 -3.64 -9.03 -3.02
C LEU A 76 -3.39 -9.49 -4.45
N VAL A 77 -3.25 -10.79 -4.70
CA VAL A 77 -3.09 -11.34 -6.07
C VAL A 77 -4.32 -11.09 -6.95
N ASP A 78 -5.47 -10.85 -6.33
CA ASP A 78 -6.73 -10.58 -7.03
C ASP A 78 -6.85 -9.13 -7.54
N LEU A 79 -5.87 -8.27 -7.24
CA LEU A 79 -5.81 -6.90 -7.75
C LEU A 79 -5.88 -6.87 -9.27
N GLN A 80 -6.87 -6.17 -9.80
CA GLN A 80 -7.14 -6.08 -11.24
C GLN A 80 -6.64 -4.79 -11.87
N LYS A 81 -6.39 -3.77 -11.06
CA LYS A 81 -6.09 -2.41 -11.53
C LYS A 81 -4.65 -2.02 -11.23
N PRO A 82 -4.04 -1.12 -12.04
CA PRO A 82 -2.74 -0.54 -11.72
C PRO A 82 -2.76 0.14 -10.36
N VAL A 83 -1.76 -0.14 -9.53
CA VAL A 83 -1.63 0.45 -8.19
C VAL A 83 -0.31 1.19 -8.05
N LEU A 84 -0.38 2.42 -7.59
CA LEU A 84 0.74 3.13 -7.02
C LEU A 84 0.66 2.99 -5.49
N LEU A 85 1.54 2.17 -4.94
CA LEU A 85 1.70 2.03 -3.50
C LEU A 85 2.77 3.02 -3.04
N ILE A 86 2.46 3.82 -2.03
CA ILE A 86 3.38 4.79 -1.45
C ILE A 86 3.48 4.50 0.04
N SER A 87 4.71 4.45 0.56
CA SER A 87 4.94 4.25 1.99
C SER A 87 6.09 5.12 2.48
N GLY A 88 6.08 5.48 3.75
CA GLY A 88 7.14 6.26 4.37
C GLY A 88 8.14 5.39 5.12
N SER A 89 9.43 5.65 4.96
CA SER A 89 10.48 4.85 5.64
C SER A 89 10.48 5.00 7.16
N SER A 90 9.85 6.05 7.69
CA SER A 90 9.73 6.32 9.12
C SER A 90 8.27 6.20 9.61
N ASP A 91 7.42 5.49 8.86
CA ASP A 91 6.04 5.23 9.28
C ASP A 91 6.01 4.14 10.36
N ILE A 92 5.75 4.55 11.60
CA ILE A 92 5.63 3.65 12.75
C ILE A 92 4.20 3.15 12.99
N VAL A 93 3.21 3.76 12.33
CA VAL A 93 1.79 3.36 12.43
C VAL A 93 1.52 2.21 11.48
N VAL A 94 1.99 2.34 10.24
CA VAL A 94 1.90 1.33 9.18
C VAL A 94 3.32 1.05 8.69
N PRO A 95 4.08 0.20 9.39
CA PRO A 95 5.50 -0.01 9.12
C PRO A 95 5.76 -0.51 7.71
N VAL A 96 6.75 0.07 7.06
CA VAL A 96 7.02 -0.14 5.64
C VAL A 96 7.35 -1.60 5.29
N GLN A 97 8.10 -2.31 6.17
CA GLN A 97 8.53 -3.67 5.86
C GLN A 97 7.34 -4.62 5.74
N PRO A 98 6.48 -4.83 6.77
CA PRO A 98 5.38 -5.78 6.68
C PRO A 98 4.22 -5.28 5.82
N GLU A 99 4.02 -3.96 5.68
CA GLU A 99 2.83 -3.40 5.04
C GLU A 99 3.03 -2.96 3.58
N ALA A 100 4.28 -2.84 3.14
CA ALA A 100 4.56 -2.43 1.76
C ALA A 100 5.58 -3.34 1.08
N LEU A 101 6.78 -3.51 1.64
CA LEU A 101 7.86 -4.24 0.97
C LEU A 101 7.56 -5.73 0.84
N ASP A 102 7.14 -6.37 1.94
CA ASP A 102 6.87 -7.79 1.94
C ASP A 102 5.69 -8.19 1.05
N PRO A 103 4.52 -7.53 1.11
CA PRO A 103 3.38 -7.91 0.29
C PRO A 103 3.46 -7.45 -1.17
N PHE A 104 4.40 -6.57 -1.54
CA PHE A 104 4.42 -5.99 -2.89
C PHE A 104 4.62 -7.02 -4.01
N HIS A 105 5.26 -8.15 -3.75
CA HIS A 105 5.41 -9.22 -4.75
C HIS A 105 4.07 -9.85 -5.17
N LEU A 106 3.00 -9.67 -4.39
CA LEU A 106 1.65 -10.15 -4.68
C LEU A 106 0.86 -9.22 -5.63
N TYR A 107 1.37 -8.01 -5.85
CA TYR A 107 0.72 -7.05 -6.74
C TYR A 107 0.94 -7.43 -8.21
N PRO A 108 0.06 -6.98 -9.14
CA PRO A 108 0.30 -7.12 -10.58
C PRO A 108 1.49 -6.24 -10.99
N LEU A 109 2.69 -6.84 -10.95
CA LEU A 109 3.97 -6.13 -11.05
C LEU A 109 4.22 -5.49 -12.43
N ASP A 110 3.52 -5.94 -13.47
CA ASP A 110 3.57 -5.36 -14.81
C ASP A 110 3.03 -3.93 -14.88
N ARG A 111 2.15 -3.57 -13.94
CA ARG A 111 1.41 -2.30 -13.92
C ARG A 111 1.33 -1.62 -12.57
N SER A 112 1.94 -2.17 -11.52
CA SER A 112 2.00 -1.56 -10.19
C SER A 112 3.39 -1.05 -9.87
N GLN A 113 3.47 -0.01 -9.05
CA GLN A 113 4.72 0.61 -8.62
C GLN A 113 4.68 0.87 -7.11
N LEU A 114 5.83 0.72 -6.45
CA LEU A 114 6.02 1.05 -5.04
C LEU A 114 7.03 2.19 -4.95
N VAL A 115 6.64 3.24 -4.25
CA VAL A 115 7.48 4.39 -3.94
C VAL A 115 7.67 4.49 -2.43
N LEU A 116 8.93 4.57 -2.00
CA LEU A 116 9.29 4.89 -0.64
C LEU A 116 9.65 6.38 -0.54
N VAL A 117 9.07 7.04 0.46
CA VAL A 117 9.40 8.42 0.81
C VAL A 117 10.35 8.38 2.00
N GLU A 118 11.59 8.78 1.79
CA GLU A 118 12.61 8.80 2.84
C GLU A 118 12.21 9.77 3.95
N GLY A 119 12.27 9.33 5.22
CA GLY A 119 11.82 10.11 6.37
C GLY A 119 10.32 10.37 6.42
N GLY A 120 9.55 9.79 5.48
CA GLY A 120 8.10 9.87 5.50
C GLY A 120 7.50 9.15 6.70
N THR A 121 6.60 9.82 7.42
CA THR A 121 5.82 9.26 8.52
C THR A 121 4.36 9.13 8.11
N HIS A 122 3.56 8.41 8.88
CA HIS A 122 2.13 8.25 8.61
C HIS A 122 1.40 9.59 8.46
N PHE A 123 1.83 10.60 9.19
CA PHE A 123 1.12 11.89 9.28
C PHE A 123 1.65 12.97 8.34
N ASN A 124 2.89 12.85 7.84
CA ASN A 124 3.47 13.84 6.94
C ASN A 124 3.39 13.45 5.46
N LEU A 125 3.02 12.21 5.14
CA LEU A 125 2.81 11.76 3.76
C LEU A 125 1.60 12.42 3.09
N PRO A 126 0.41 12.49 3.75
CA PRO A 126 -0.76 13.11 3.14
C PRO A 126 -0.66 14.64 3.05
N ALA A 127 0.40 15.23 3.51
CA ALA A 127 0.74 16.63 3.55
C ALA A 127 -0.23 17.57 4.27
N PRO A 128 0.29 18.57 4.94
CA PRO A 128 -0.55 19.62 5.45
C PRO A 128 -1.21 20.39 4.30
N ALA A 129 -2.48 20.75 4.52
CA ALA A 129 -3.32 21.42 3.55
C ALA A 129 -2.81 22.84 3.11
N ASN A 130 -1.78 23.32 3.75
CA ASN A 130 -1.18 24.64 3.49
C ASN A 130 -0.09 24.62 2.41
N THR A 131 0.17 23.48 1.81
CA THR A 131 1.10 23.38 0.69
C THR A 131 0.34 22.94 -0.55
N ASP A 132 0.68 23.42 -1.73
CA ASP A 132 0.04 23.15 -3.03
C ASP A 132 -0.25 21.67 -3.34
N GLY A 133 -1.00 20.97 -2.47
CA GLY A 133 -1.33 19.54 -2.56
C GLY A 133 -0.25 18.62 -2.03
N GLY A 134 0.73 19.18 -1.33
CA GLY A 134 1.73 18.44 -0.55
C GLY A 134 2.83 17.75 -1.33
N PRO A 135 3.70 17.04 -0.62
CA PRO A 135 4.93 16.48 -1.17
C PRO A 135 4.70 15.47 -2.29
N LEU A 136 3.58 14.81 -2.31
CA LEU A 136 3.26 13.77 -3.29
C LEU A 136 2.49 14.30 -4.50
N ARG A 137 2.15 15.60 -4.58
CA ARG A 137 1.29 16.17 -5.62
C ARG A 137 1.76 15.83 -7.03
N ALA A 138 3.02 16.09 -7.34
CA ALA A 138 3.57 15.84 -8.68
C ALA A 138 3.49 14.36 -9.05
N LEU A 139 3.81 13.47 -8.10
CA LEU A 139 3.73 12.03 -8.25
C LEU A 139 2.28 11.56 -8.51
N LEU A 140 1.34 12.06 -7.72
CA LEU A 140 -0.07 11.72 -7.85
C LEU A 140 -0.66 12.19 -9.19
N LEU A 141 -0.34 13.42 -9.62
CA LEU A 141 -0.77 13.95 -10.91
C LEU A 141 -0.20 13.14 -12.08
N HIS A 142 1.08 12.78 -12.02
CA HIS A 142 1.73 11.97 -13.03
C HIS A 142 1.05 10.60 -13.16
N TRP A 143 0.80 9.94 -12.02
CA TRP A 143 0.09 8.66 -11.99
C TRP A 143 -1.34 8.77 -12.49
N ALA A 144 -2.08 9.81 -12.08
CA ALA A 144 -3.46 10.05 -12.53
C ALA A 144 -3.57 10.22 -14.05
N GLN A 145 -2.53 10.78 -14.70
CA GLN A 145 -2.43 10.93 -16.15
C GLN A 145 -2.10 9.60 -16.89
N GLY A 146 -1.98 8.50 -16.19
CA GLY A 146 -1.65 7.20 -16.80
C GLY A 146 -0.18 6.97 -17.07
N LYS A 147 0.69 7.83 -16.58
CA LYS A 147 2.14 7.74 -16.77
C LYS A 147 2.76 6.87 -15.70
N SER A 148 3.63 5.94 -16.10
CA SER A 148 4.49 5.19 -15.16
C SER A 148 5.65 6.06 -14.70
N LEU A 149 6.04 5.88 -13.44
CA LEU A 149 7.25 6.51 -12.91
C LEU A 149 8.48 5.82 -13.50
N LYS A 150 9.46 6.61 -13.93
CA LYS A 150 10.76 6.08 -14.33
C LYS A 150 11.69 6.06 -13.13
N ALA A 151 12.57 5.07 -13.07
CA ALA A 151 13.54 4.89 -11.97
C ALA A 151 14.45 6.11 -11.74
N ASP A 152 14.69 6.86 -12.80
CA ASP A 152 15.57 8.04 -12.82
C ASP A 152 14.83 9.35 -12.48
N ALA A 153 13.51 9.28 -12.36
CA ALA A 153 12.73 10.40 -11.86
C ALA A 153 12.84 10.43 -10.33
N ALA A 154 13.97 10.85 -9.81
CA ALA A 154 14.05 11.38 -8.46
C ALA A 154 13.17 12.65 -8.44
N VAL A 155 11.87 12.46 -8.30
CA VAL A 155 10.95 13.56 -8.06
C VAL A 155 11.23 13.98 -6.64
N ALA A 156 12.10 14.96 -6.47
CA ALA A 156 12.29 15.58 -5.18
C ALA A 156 10.94 16.14 -4.71
N ASP A 157 10.47 15.64 -3.59
CA ASP A 157 9.38 16.23 -2.84
C ASP A 157 9.75 17.71 -2.55
N PRO A 158 8.80 18.67 -2.56
CA PRO A 158 9.05 20.07 -2.18
C PRO A 158 9.73 20.24 -0.80
N ALA A 159 9.65 19.26 0.08
CA ALA A 159 10.39 19.21 1.33
C ALA A 159 11.81 18.62 1.19
N GLY A 160 12.27 18.33 -0.03
CA GLY A 160 13.60 17.79 -0.30
C GLY A 160 13.81 16.33 0.07
N ARG A 161 12.71 15.56 0.32
CA ARG A 161 12.80 14.15 0.66
C ARG A 161 13.02 13.31 -0.60
N ALA A 162 13.89 12.32 -0.52
CA ALA A 162 14.11 11.40 -1.61
C ALA A 162 12.88 10.47 -1.81
N LEU A 163 12.44 10.33 -3.04
CA LEU A 163 11.45 9.35 -3.47
C LEU A 163 12.20 8.19 -4.12
N LEU A 164 12.16 7.03 -3.48
CA LEU A 164 12.81 5.83 -3.96
C LEU A 164 11.79 4.93 -4.66
N LEU A 165 11.91 4.77 -5.97
CA LEU A 165 11.17 3.74 -6.67
C LEU A 165 11.78 2.38 -6.35
N VAL A 166 10.99 1.50 -5.72
CA VAL A 166 11.47 0.17 -5.33
C VAL A 166 11.58 -0.70 -6.59
N PRO A 167 12.79 -1.23 -6.88
CA PRO A 167 12.97 -2.12 -8.01
C PRO A 167 12.10 -3.36 -7.87
N ARG A 168 11.54 -3.82 -8.98
CA ARG A 168 10.82 -5.11 -9.03
C ARG A 168 11.83 -6.22 -8.79
N LYS A 169 11.67 -6.97 -7.69
CA LYS A 169 12.33 -8.27 -7.59
C LYS A 169 11.63 -9.19 -8.56
N GLY A 170 12.38 -9.79 -9.47
CA GLY A 170 11.84 -10.85 -10.33
C GLY A 170 11.20 -11.97 -9.50
N PRO A 171 10.36 -12.82 -10.11
CA PRO A 171 9.75 -13.92 -9.39
C PRO A 171 10.84 -14.72 -8.68
N VAL A 172 10.67 -14.95 -7.39
CA VAL A 172 11.54 -15.86 -6.63
C VAL A 172 11.41 -17.22 -7.32
N PRO A 173 12.52 -17.82 -7.83
CA PRO A 173 12.43 -19.15 -8.44
C PRO A 173 11.82 -20.10 -7.40
N ALA A 174 10.73 -20.75 -7.80
CA ALA A 174 10.14 -21.81 -6.99
C ALA A 174 11.24 -22.85 -6.74
N ASN A 175 11.68 -22.99 -5.50
CA ASN A 175 12.54 -24.08 -5.12
C ASN A 175 11.80 -25.39 -5.43
N ARG A 176 12.34 -26.13 -6.38
CA ARG A 176 11.91 -27.50 -6.71
C ARG A 176 12.25 -28.45 -5.57
#